data_5aea6bcce7ae3e00f24358c7e55fa0ee
#
_entry.id   5aea6bcce7ae3e00f24358c7e55fa0ee
#
_cell.length_a   1.000
_cell.length_b   1.000
_cell.length_c   1.000
_cell.angle_alpha   90.00
_cell.angle_beta   90.00
_cell.angle_gamma   90.00
#
_symmetry.space_group_name_H-M   'P 1'
#
loop_
_entity.id
_entity.type
_entity.pdbx_description
1 polymer ?
#
loop_
_entity_poly.entity_id
_entity_poly.type
_entity_poly.pdbx_seq_one_letter_code
_entity_poly.pdbx_strand_id
1 'polypeptide(L)'
;LLLTGIDRLRAAVRVQAERHKHTPMIGRTHGIHAEPITFGLKCASWYAELGRDRRRLVAARDEIAFGKLSGAVGTFANNEPAIEATILGRLGLHPEPIATQVVPRDRHAVYFTTLAVLGGSCERIALEIRHLQRTEVGEAAEPFGKGQKGSSAMPHKRNPILTENVCGIARLVRGYAMAALENIALWHERDISHSSVERVIAPDATLALDFALARLAGVVEELDVRPAAMATNLSRLGGAIFSEQVLLALVRKGVARDQ
;
A
#
# COMPACT_ATOMS: atom_id res chain seq x y z
N LEU A 1 2.37 4.66 14.91
CA LEU A 1 2.13 5.55 13.76
C LEU A 1 1.60 4.76 12.57
N LEU A 2 2.38 3.87 11.94
CA LEU A 2 1.97 3.17 10.70
C LEU A 2 0.64 2.40 10.84
N LEU A 3 0.38 1.70 11.95
CA LEU A 3 -0.90 1.03 12.20
C LEU A 3 -2.06 2.03 12.28
N THR A 4 -1.85 3.17 12.90
CA THR A 4 -2.86 4.25 12.94
C THR A 4 -3.10 4.82 11.55
N GLY A 5 -2.04 5.01 10.76
CA GLY A 5 -2.13 5.52 9.38
C GLY A 5 -2.92 4.57 8.48
N ILE A 6 -2.62 3.27 8.51
CA ILE A 6 -3.37 2.29 7.71
C ILE A 6 -4.82 2.15 8.17
N ASP A 7 -5.11 2.24 9.47
CA ASP A 7 -6.48 2.18 9.99
C ASP A 7 -7.29 3.39 9.54
N ARG A 8 -6.71 4.61 9.52
CA ARG A 8 -7.34 5.81 8.95
C ARG A 8 -7.64 5.64 7.46
N LEU A 9 -6.65 5.19 6.66
CA LEU A 9 -6.85 4.96 5.23
C LEU A 9 -7.95 3.91 4.97
N ARG A 10 -7.98 2.81 5.74
CA ARG A 10 -9.03 1.80 5.64
C ARG A 10 -10.41 2.36 5.97
N ALA A 11 -10.51 3.20 6.99
CA ALA A 11 -11.77 3.85 7.35
C ALA A 11 -12.28 4.75 6.22
N ALA A 12 -11.40 5.57 5.62
CA ALA A 12 -11.73 6.42 4.48
C ALA A 12 -12.22 5.60 3.27
N VAL A 13 -11.50 4.52 2.93
CA VAL A 13 -11.87 3.61 1.83
C VAL A 13 -13.21 2.93 2.10
N ARG A 14 -13.50 2.52 3.34
CA ARG A 14 -14.79 1.94 3.72
C ARG A 14 -15.94 2.91 3.49
N VAL A 15 -15.78 4.17 3.88
CA VAL A 15 -16.80 5.21 3.66
C VAL A 15 -17.12 5.36 2.17
N GLN A 16 -16.10 5.39 1.30
CA GLN A 16 -16.30 5.46 -0.14
C GLN A 16 -16.97 4.19 -0.68
N ALA A 17 -16.58 3.01 -0.20
CA ALA A 17 -17.20 1.74 -0.61
C ALA A 17 -18.70 1.70 -0.28
N GLU A 18 -19.08 2.09 0.93
CA GLU A 18 -20.47 2.13 1.38
C GLU A 18 -21.29 3.20 0.63
N ARG A 19 -20.73 4.41 0.46
CA ARG A 19 -21.38 5.52 -0.24
C ARG A 19 -21.67 5.19 -1.70
N HIS A 20 -20.77 4.49 -2.37
CA HIS A 20 -20.81 4.22 -3.80
C HIS A 20 -21.11 2.76 -4.15
N LYS A 21 -21.66 1.98 -3.23
CA LYS A 21 -22.01 0.56 -3.46
C LYS A 21 -22.98 0.35 -4.63
N HIS A 22 -23.78 1.36 -4.95
CA HIS A 22 -24.77 1.35 -6.05
C HIS A 22 -24.42 2.35 -7.17
N THR A 23 -23.21 2.93 -7.19
CA THR A 23 -22.76 3.82 -8.27
C THR A 23 -22.19 2.98 -9.40
N PRO A 24 -22.91 2.77 -10.52
CA PRO A 24 -22.44 1.94 -11.62
C PRO A 24 -21.30 2.64 -12.37
N MET A 25 -20.32 1.85 -12.78
CA MET A 25 -19.23 2.26 -13.66
C MET A 25 -18.78 1.11 -14.55
N ILE A 26 -18.02 1.41 -15.59
CA ILE A 26 -17.41 0.38 -16.40
C ILE A 26 -16.15 -0.17 -15.75
N GLY A 27 -16.05 -1.49 -15.60
CA GLY A 27 -14.81 -2.19 -15.28
C GLY A 27 -13.89 -2.21 -16.51
N ARG A 28 -12.60 -2.04 -16.29
CA ARG A 28 -11.59 -2.03 -17.36
C ARG A 28 -10.55 -3.09 -17.11
N THR A 29 -10.24 -3.87 -18.13
CA THR A 29 -9.07 -4.75 -18.20
C THR A 29 -8.21 -4.30 -19.36
N HIS A 30 -6.87 -4.28 -19.20
CA HIS A 30 -5.94 -3.77 -20.21
C HIS A 30 -6.23 -2.31 -20.66
N GLY A 31 -6.94 -1.52 -19.82
CA GLY A 31 -7.40 -0.18 -20.17
C GLY A 31 -8.66 -0.13 -21.05
N ILE A 32 -9.22 -1.29 -21.45
CA ILE A 32 -10.37 -1.44 -22.33
C ILE A 32 -11.62 -1.71 -21.49
N HIS A 33 -12.77 -1.22 -21.97
CA HIS A 33 -14.07 -1.47 -21.34
C HIS A 33 -14.40 -2.97 -21.37
N ALA A 34 -14.70 -3.54 -20.21
CA ALA A 34 -15.06 -4.94 -20.02
C ALA A 34 -16.52 -5.04 -19.58
N GLU A 35 -16.79 -5.22 -18.30
CA GLU A 35 -18.12 -5.44 -17.75
C GLU A 35 -18.51 -4.35 -16.74
N PRO A 36 -19.81 -4.13 -16.50
CA PRO A 36 -20.27 -3.22 -15.46
C PRO A 36 -19.83 -3.68 -14.07
N ILE A 37 -19.36 -2.73 -13.27
CA ILE A 37 -19.09 -2.88 -11.83
C ILE A 37 -19.70 -1.70 -11.08
N THR A 38 -19.48 -1.60 -9.77
CA THR A 38 -19.75 -0.37 -9.04
C THR A 38 -18.44 0.24 -8.52
N PHE A 39 -18.43 1.57 -8.34
CA PHE A 39 -17.28 2.23 -7.72
C PHE A 39 -17.07 1.75 -6.28
N GLY A 40 -18.16 1.44 -5.57
CA GLY A 40 -18.08 0.84 -4.23
C GLY A 40 -17.38 -0.53 -4.22
N LEU A 41 -17.61 -1.38 -5.25
CA LEU A 41 -16.90 -2.67 -5.38
C LEU A 41 -15.39 -2.46 -5.60
N LYS A 42 -15.01 -1.46 -6.39
CA LYS A 42 -13.60 -1.06 -6.57
C LYS A 42 -12.97 -0.67 -5.22
N CYS A 43 -13.63 0.18 -4.44
CA CYS A 43 -13.18 0.57 -3.11
C CYS A 43 -13.15 -0.62 -2.13
N ALA A 44 -14.11 -1.54 -2.20
CA ALA A 44 -14.13 -2.75 -1.36
C ALA A 44 -12.89 -3.63 -1.62
N SER A 45 -12.40 -3.70 -2.86
CA SER A 45 -11.16 -4.42 -3.17
C SER A 45 -9.93 -3.78 -2.48
N TRP A 46 -9.85 -2.45 -2.45
CA TRP A 46 -8.80 -1.71 -1.73
C TRP A 46 -8.90 -1.93 -0.21
N TYR A 47 -10.11 -1.89 0.34
CA TYR A 47 -10.34 -2.15 1.76
C TYR A 47 -9.86 -3.53 2.20
N ALA A 48 -10.17 -4.56 1.39
CA ALA A 48 -9.74 -5.92 1.65
C ALA A 48 -8.22 -6.08 1.57
N GLU A 49 -7.56 -5.43 0.61
CA GLU A 49 -6.11 -5.42 0.46
C GLU A 49 -5.41 -4.76 1.66
N LEU A 50 -5.80 -3.55 2.01
CA LEU A 50 -5.29 -2.85 3.19
C LEU A 50 -5.54 -3.64 4.49
N GLY A 51 -6.61 -4.43 4.56
CA GLY A 51 -6.86 -5.36 5.67
C GLY A 51 -5.81 -6.46 5.76
N ARG A 52 -5.34 -6.99 4.63
CA ARG A 52 -4.23 -7.96 4.59
C ARG A 52 -2.92 -7.29 4.99
N ASP A 53 -2.66 -6.07 4.52
CA ASP A 53 -1.44 -5.32 4.85
C ASP A 53 -1.37 -4.98 6.33
N ARG A 54 -2.50 -4.61 6.94
CA ARG A 54 -2.57 -4.40 8.39
C ARG A 54 -2.15 -5.65 9.17
N ARG A 55 -2.62 -6.83 8.77
CA ARG A 55 -2.22 -8.10 9.43
C ARG A 55 -0.73 -8.37 9.27
N ARG A 56 -0.17 -8.15 8.05
CA ARG A 56 1.26 -8.28 7.80
C ARG A 56 2.08 -7.33 8.67
N LEU A 57 1.63 -6.06 8.77
CA LEU A 57 2.33 -5.06 9.57
C LEU A 57 2.32 -5.39 11.07
N VAL A 58 1.21 -5.95 11.59
CA VAL A 58 1.16 -6.45 12.98
C VAL A 58 2.15 -7.60 13.16
N ALA A 59 2.14 -8.59 12.28
CA ALA A 59 3.07 -9.71 12.35
C ALA A 59 4.53 -9.27 12.23
N ALA A 60 4.85 -8.34 11.33
CA ALA A 60 6.19 -7.79 11.17
C ALA A 60 6.66 -6.98 12.39
N ARG A 61 5.76 -6.25 13.07
CA ARG A 61 6.04 -5.58 14.33
C ARG A 61 6.42 -6.59 15.41
N ASP A 62 5.66 -7.66 15.52
CA ASP A 62 5.90 -8.70 16.51
C ASP A 62 7.19 -9.46 16.19
N GLU A 63 7.48 -9.70 14.90
CA GLU A 63 8.73 -10.34 14.45
C GLU A 63 9.97 -9.51 14.70
N ILE A 64 9.91 -8.18 14.62
CA ILE A 64 11.06 -7.29 14.88
C ILE A 64 11.21 -6.94 16.37
N ALA A 65 10.24 -7.28 17.22
CA ALA A 65 10.23 -6.90 18.63
C ALA A 65 11.17 -7.74 19.49
N PHE A 66 12.39 -7.94 19.03
CA PHE A 66 13.44 -8.69 19.72
C PHE A 66 14.65 -7.80 20.03
N GLY A 67 15.31 -8.10 21.14
CA GLY A 67 16.53 -7.43 21.56
C GLY A 67 17.54 -8.43 22.13
N LYS A 68 18.75 -7.98 22.37
CA LYS A 68 19.81 -8.80 22.98
C LYS A 68 20.73 -7.97 23.86
N LEU A 69 21.18 -8.58 24.96
CA LEU A 69 22.23 -8.09 25.84
C LEU A 69 23.26 -9.20 26.15
N SER A 70 23.34 -10.24 25.31
CA SER A 70 24.15 -11.45 25.48
C SER A 70 25.66 -11.26 25.24
N GLY A 71 26.15 -10.02 25.16
CA GLY A 71 27.56 -9.70 25.02
C GLY A 71 28.09 -9.68 23.59
N ALA A 72 29.40 -9.63 23.44
CA ALA A 72 30.10 -9.39 22.19
C ALA A 72 29.86 -10.44 21.08
N VAL A 73 29.58 -11.67 21.46
CA VAL A 73 29.38 -12.79 20.51
C VAL A 73 28.20 -13.68 20.92
N GLY A 74 27.30 -13.20 21.79
CA GLY A 74 26.08 -13.91 22.16
C GLY A 74 26.23 -14.97 23.26
N THR A 75 27.37 -15.01 23.96
CA THR A 75 27.69 -16.10 24.91
C THR A 75 27.40 -15.80 26.39
N PHE A 76 26.86 -14.61 26.69
CA PHE A 76 26.63 -14.15 28.07
C PHE A 76 27.88 -14.18 28.99
N ALA A 77 29.08 -14.02 28.42
CA ALA A 77 30.34 -14.12 29.16
C ALA A 77 30.43 -13.20 30.38
N ASN A 78 29.78 -12.03 30.36
CA ASN A 78 29.81 -11.03 31.42
C ASN A 78 28.41 -10.56 31.85
N ASN A 79 27.34 -11.28 31.50
CA ASN A 79 25.99 -10.91 31.83
C ASN A 79 25.14 -12.19 32.01
N GLU A 80 24.00 -12.08 32.66
CA GLU A 80 23.11 -13.19 32.91
C GLU A 80 21.84 -13.10 32.04
N PRO A 81 21.32 -14.21 31.49
CA PRO A 81 20.07 -14.23 30.71
C PRO A 81 18.87 -13.61 31.44
N ALA A 82 18.81 -13.74 32.78
CA ALA A 82 17.73 -13.16 33.58
C ALA A 82 17.73 -11.62 33.56
N ILE A 83 18.91 -11.00 33.47
CA ILE A 83 19.06 -9.53 33.35
C ILE A 83 18.57 -9.08 31.98
N GLU A 84 18.97 -9.77 30.92
CA GLU A 84 18.48 -9.50 29.56
C GLU A 84 16.94 -9.57 29.50
N ALA A 85 16.35 -10.66 29.96
CA ALA A 85 14.91 -10.85 29.98
C ALA A 85 14.17 -9.73 30.75
N THR A 86 14.72 -9.33 31.91
CA THR A 86 14.15 -8.25 32.73
C THR A 86 14.19 -6.90 32.01
N ILE A 87 15.32 -6.54 31.40
CA ILE A 87 15.49 -5.25 30.71
C ILE A 87 14.63 -5.20 29.46
N LEU A 88 14.67 -6.23 28.63
CA LEU A 88 13.88 -6.30 27.39
C LEU A 88 12.38 -6.32 27.66
N GLY A 89 11.95 -7.04 28.70
CA GLY A 89 10.53 -7.02 29.11
C GLY A 89 10.05 -5.63 29.51
N ARG A 90 10.86 -4.81 30.18
CA ARG A 90 10.54 -3.40 30.49
C ARG A 90 10.43 -2.51 29.24
N LEU A 91 11.11 -2.89 28.15
CA LEU A 91 11.06 -2.19 26.87
C LEU A 91 9.94 -2.72 25.95
N GLY A 92 9.20 -3.75 26.37
CA GLY A 92 8.21 -4.43 25.55
C GLY A 92 8.82 -5.25 24.41
N LEU A 93 10.06 -5.73 24.61
CA LEU A 93 10.81 -6.56 23.66
C LEU A 93 10.98 -7.97 24.23
N HIS A 94 11.21 -8.93 23.35
CA HIS A 94 11.56 -10.31 23.68
C HIS A 94 13.08 -10.52 23.59
N PRO A 95 13.67 -11.37 24.44
CA PRO A 95 15.05 -11.81 24.26
C PRO A 95 15.20 -12.59 22.95
N GLU A 96 16.24 -12.29 22.18
CA GLU A 96 16.59 -13.10 21.02
C GLU A 96 17.11 -14.47 21.52
N PRO A 97 16.47 -15.58 21.14
CA PRO A 97 16.82 -16.89 21.67
C PRO A 97 18.30 -17.28 21.45
N ILE A 98 18.81 -16.99 20.26
CA ILE A 98 20.22 -17.21 19.90
C ILE A 98 20.69 -16.02 19.08
N ALA A 99 21.48 -15.16 19.69
CA ALA A 99 22.08 -14.00 19.03
C ALA A 99 23.58 -14.21 18.83
N THR A 100 24.12 -13.49 17.88
CA THR A 100 25.56 -13.22 17.76
C THR A 100 25.91 -11.91 18.51
N GLN A 101 26.69 -11.01 17.94
CA GLN A 101 26.80 -9.65 18.49
C GLN A 101 25.53 -8.83 18.26
N VAL A 102 24.69 -9.23 17.32
CA VAL A 102 23.47 -8.54 16.91
C VAL A 102 22.27 -9.46 16.92
N VAL A 103 21.07 -8.91 16.99
CA VAL A 103 19.82 -9.59 16.60
C VAL A 103 19.92 -9.94 15.12
N PRO A 104 19.55 -11.15 14.66
CA PRO A 104 19.59 -11.54 13.25
C PRO A 104 18.84 -10.55 12.35
N ARG A 105 19.43 -10.22 11.19
CA ARG A 105 18.90 -9.17 10.31
C ARG A 105 17.77 -9.62 9.42
N ASP A 106 17.49 -10.90 9.31
CA ASP A 106 16.29 -11.45 8.66
C ASP A 106 14.99 -10.88 9.26
N ARG A 107 14.91 -10.70 10.59
CA ARG A 107 13.79 -10.03 11.27
C ARG A 107 13.57 -8.60 10.75
N HIS A 108 14.67 -7.85 10.58
CA HIS A 108 14.63 -6.50 10.04
C HIS A 108 14.22 -6.51 8.57
N ALA A 109 14.73 -7.46 7.78
CA ALA A 109 14.38 -7.62 6.37
C ALA A 109 12.88 -7.93 6.19
N VAL A 110 12.29 -8.78 7.04
CA VAL A 110 10.83 -9.02 7.05
C VAL A 110 10.05 -7.73 7.32
N TYR A 111 10.50 -6.93 8.27
CA TYR A 111 9.86 -5.63 8.55
C TYR A 111 9.89 -4.71 7.33
N PHE A 112 11.07 -4.46 6.74
CA PHE A 112 11.20 -3.55 5.59
C PHE A 112 10.52 -4.06 4.32
N THR A 113 10.52 -5.36 4.07
CA THR A 113 9.77 -5.95 2.95
C THR A 113 8.25 -5.82 3.16
N THR A 114 7.78 -5.91 4.39
CA THR A 114 6.38 -5.64 4.73
C THR A 114 6.01 -4.18 4.46
N LEU A 115 6.90 -3.22 4.79
CA LEU A 115 6.69 -1.82 4.44
C LEU A 115 6.63 -1.62 2.92
N ALA A 116 7.47 -2.32 2.16
CA ALA A 116 7.46 -2.26 0.70
C ALA A 116 6.16 -2.82 0.09
N VAL A 117 5.61 -3.90 0.65
CA VAL A 117 4.30 -4.44 0.23
C VAL A 117 3.19 -3.43 0.49
N LEU A 118 3.15 -2.82 1.68
CA LEU A 118 2.17 -1.77 2.02
C LEU A 118 2.32 -0.54 1.10
N GLY A 119 3.58 -0.12 0.82
CA GLY A 119 3.87 0.93 -0.14
C GLY A 119 3.33 0.61 -1.54
N GLY A 120 3.45 -0.65 -1.98
CA GLY A 120 2.89 -1.14 -3.25
C GLY A 120 1.36 -1.06 -3.29
N SER A 121 0.67 -1.40 -2.20
CA SER A 121 -0.78 -1.25 -2.10
C SER A 121 -1.22 0.23 -2.15
N CYS A 122 -0.49 1.12 -1.47
CA CYS A 122 -0.71 2.56 -1.56
C CYS A 122 -0.52 3.07 -3.00
N GLU A 123 0.54 2.63 -3.69
CA GLU A 123 0.79 2.97 -5.09
C GLU A 123 -0.33 2.47 -6.01
N ARG A 124 -0.82 1.25 -5.83
CA ARG A 124 -1.92 0.70 -6.62
C ARG A 124 -3.18 1.56 -6.52
N ILE A 125 -3.55 1.99 -5.32
CA ILE A 125 -4.71 2.88 -5.10
C ILE A 125 -4.45 4.25 -5.76
N ALA A 126 -3.26 4.81 -5.54
CA ALA A 126 -2.88 6.09 -6.12
C ALA A 126 -2.87 6.07 -7.66
N LEU A 127 -2.35 5.00 -8.27
CA LEU A 127 -2.36 4.81 -9.72
C LEU A 127 -3.79 4.73 -10.27
N GLU A 128 -4.68 3.99 -9.61
CA GLU A 128 -6.07 3.89 -10.05
C GLU A 128 -6.76 5.26 -10.00
N ILE A 129 -6.58 6.04 -8.93
CA ILE A 129 -7.13 7.41 -8.84
C ILE A 129 -6.59 8.28 -9.98
N ARG A 130 -5.29 8.21 -10.29
CA ARG A 130 -4.68 8.93 -11.42
C ARG A 130 -5.29 8.51 -12.76
N HIS A 131 -5.54 7.22 -12.98
CA HIS A 131 -6.21 6.73 -14.18
C HIS A 131 -7.65 7.23 -14.28
N LEU A 132 -8.39 7.26 -13.16
CA LEU A 132 -9.76 7.79 -13.13
C LEU A 132 -9.81 9.31 -13.36
N GLN A 133 -8.75 10.05 -13.02
CA GLN A 133 -8.63 11.49 -13.21
C GLN A 133 -8.21 11.90 -14.62
N ARG A 134 -7.73 10.98 -15.47
CA ARG A 134 -7.34 11.29 -16.85
C ARG A 134 -8.47 12.00 -17.59
N THR A 135 -8.10 12.93 -18.48
CA THR A 135 -9.06 13.74 -19.24
C THR A 135 -10.10 12.89 -19.97
N GLU A 136 -9.70 11.78 -20.56
CA GLU A 136 -10.55 10.88 -21.34
C GLU A 136 -11.44 9.98 -20.48
N VAL A 137 -11.15 9.88 -19.17
CA VAL A 137 -11.88 9.07 -18.19
C VAL A 137 -12.77 9.94 -17.30
N GLY A 138 -12.19 10.84 -16.54
CA GLY A 138 -12.88 11.88 -15.78
C GLY A 138 -13.84 11.41 -14.69
N GLU A 139 -13.70 10.15 -14.21
CA GLU A 139 -14.65 9.48 -13.31
C GLU A 139 -14.43 9.79 -11.83
N ALA A 140 -13.19 10.11 -11.45
CA ALA A 140 -12.85 10.59 -10.11
C ALA A 140 -11.60 11.47 -10.20
N ALA A 141 -11.39 12.34 -9.19
CA ALA A 141 -10.21 13.18 -9.10
C ALA A 141 -9.79 13.36 -7.64
N GLU A 142 -8.48 13.59 -7.39
CA GLU A 142 -8.04 14.01 -6.07
C GLU A 142 -8.61 15.39 -5.71
N PRO A 143 -8.74 15.71 -4.41
CA PRO A 143 -9.30 16.98 -3.98
C PRO A 143 -8.45 18.15 -4.47
N PHE A 144 -9.13 19.24 -4.82
CA PHE A 144 -8.50 20.48 -5.26
C PHE A 144 -8.90 21.61 -4.33
N GLY A 145 -7.96 22.04 -3.50
CA GLY A 145 -8.19 23.08 -2.47
C GLY A 145 -8.47 24.47 -3.05
N LYS A 146 -9.25 25.28 -2.31
CA LYS A 146 -9.42 26.70 -2.64
C LYS A 146 -8.06 27.40 -2.61
N GLY A 147 -7.67 28.04 -3.72
CA GLY A 147 -6.37 28.71 -3.87
C GLY A 147 -5.22 27.82 -4.35
N GLN A 148 -5.43 26.50 -4.52
CA GLN A 148 -4.44 25.63 -5.12
C GLN A 148 -4.32 25.95 -6.61
N LYS A 149 -3.09 26.19 -7.09
CA LYS A 149 -2.81 26.38 -8.53
C LYS A 149 -2.53 25.01 -9.14
N GLY A 150 -3.34 24.58 -10.10
CA GLY A 150 -3.18 23.29 -10.79
C GLY A 150 -1.97 23.28 -11.73
N SER A 151 -1.68 24.40 -12.35
CA SER A 151 -0.54 24.62 -13.23
C SER A 151 -0.18 26.11 -13.22
N SER A 152 1.12 26.43 -13.35
CA SER A 152 1.59 27.80 -13.48
C SER A 152 1.17 28.45 -14.82
N ALA A 153 0.96 27.66 -15.86
CA ALA A 153 0.68 28.13 -17.22
C ALA A 153 -0.79 27.93 -17.65
N MET A 154 -1.50 26.94 -17.11
CA MET A 154 -2.85 26.57 -17.55
C MET A 154 -3.80 26.45 -16.35
N PRO A 155 -4.64 27.46 -16.06
CA PRO A 155 -5.50 27.50 -14.87
C PRO A 155 -6.50 26.33 -14.76
N HIS A 156 -6.93 25.75 -15.88
CA HIS A 156 -7.86 24.61 -15.93
C HIS A 156 -7.18 23.26 -15.64
N LYS A 157 -5.85 23.18 -15.73
CA LYS A 157 -5.11 21.92 -15.59
C LYS A 157 -4.91 21.56 -14.13
N ARG A 158 -5.59 20.50 -13.68
CA ARG A 158 -5.51 19.96 -12.32
C ARG A 158 -4.70 18.68 -12.34
N ASN A 159 -3.42 18.75 -11.99
CA ASN A 159 -2.53 17.59 -11.96
C ASN A 159 -2.77 16.78 -10.69
N PRO A 160 -2.70 15.43 -10.75
CA PRO A 160 -2.86 14.54 -9.60
C PRO A 160 -1.56 14.44 -8.76
N ILE A 161 -1.09 15.59 -8.24
CA ILE A 161 0.22 15.71 -7.61
C ILE A 161 0.34 14.96 -6.28
N LEU A 162 -0.77 14.79 -5.55
CA LEU A 162 -0.77 14.07 -4.28
C LEU A 162 -0.55 12.58 -4.50
N THR A 163 -1.27 12.00 -5.45
CA THR A 163 -1.14 10.59 -5.82
C THR A 163 0.14 10.29 -6.60
N GLU A 164 0.65 11.22 -7.42
CA GLU A 164 1.99 11.13 -8.03
C GLU A 164 3.08 11.03 -6.96
N ASN A 165 2.99 11.84 -5.93
CA ASN A 165 3.93 11.82 -4.81
C ASN A 165 3.88 10.48 -4.05
N VAL A 166 2.69 9.92 -3.78
CA VAL A 166 2.55 8.58 -3.17
C VAL A 166 3.25 7.51 -4.01
N CYS A 167 3.09 7.54 -5.34
CA CYS A 167 3.78 6.61 -6.24
C CYS A 167 5.32 6.75 -6.17
N GLY A 168 5.83 7.97 -6.04
CA GLY A 168 7.26 8.23 -5.85
C GLY A 168 7.79 7.64 -4.54
N ILE A 169 7.08 7.86 -3.44
CA ILE A 169 7.43 7.32 -2.13
C ILE A 169 7.45 5.79 -2.12
N ALA A 170 6.49 5.14 -2.76
CA ALA A 170 6.45 3.68 -2.85
C ALA A 170 7.73 3.10 -3.51
N ARG A 171 8.33 3.80 -4.47
CA ARG A 171 9.61 3.40 -5.09
C ARG A 171 10.75 3.47 -4.10
N LEU A 172 10.82 4.55 -3.29
CA LEU A 172 11.85 4.70 -2.25
C LEU A 172 11.75 3.57 -1.22
N VAL A 173 10.56 3.29 -0.72
CA VAL A 173 10.34 2.24 0.30
C VAL A 173 10.76 0.86 -0.23
N ARG A 174 10.52 0.55 -1.52
CA ARG A 174 11.03 -0.68 -2.15
C ARG A 174 12.55 -0.71 -2.23
N GLY A 175 13.20 0.42 -2.52
CA GLY A 175 14.65 0.52 -2.51
C GLY A 175 15.25 0.26 -1.13
N TYR A 176 14.63 0.76 -0.08
CA TYR A 176 15.04 0.52 1.30
C TYR A 176 14.88 -0.95 1.72
N ALA A 177 13.84 -1.63 1.25
CA ALA A 177 13.65 -3.06 1.50
C ALA A 177 14.76 -3.91 0.84
N MET A 178 15.22 -3.55 -0.36
CA MET A 178 16.37 -4.21 -1.00
C MET A 178 17.63 -4.08 -0.14
N ALA A 179 17.93 -2.88 0.34
CA ALA A 179 19.07 -2.66 1.20
C ALA A 179 18.98 -3.46 2.54
N ALA A 180 17.77 -3.62 3.07
CA ALA A 180 17.56 -4.43 4.27
C ALA A 180 17.77 -5.94 4.01
N LEU A 181 17.42 -6.45 2.84
CA LEU A 181 17.69 -7.83 2.43
C LEU A 181 19.18 -8.11 2.32
N GLU A 182 19.96 -7.18 1.76
CA GLU A 182 21.42 -7.28 1.69
C GLU A 182 22.09 -7.30 3.08
N ASN A 183 21.49 -6.69 4.09
CA ASN A 183 21.99 -6.68 5.46
C ASN A 183 21.88 -8.02 6.20
N ILE A 184 21.19 -9.03 5.65
CA ILE A 184 21.08 -10.36 6.27
C ILE A 184 22.45 -11.05 6.32
N ALA A 185 23.24 -10.92 5.26
CA ALA A 185 24.55 -11.55 5.12
C ALA A 185 25.64 -10.74 5.82
N LEU A 186 25.95 -11.08 7.05
CA LEU A 186 27.06 -10.51 7.84
C LEU A 186 28.20 -11.51 7.99
N TRP A 187 29.41 -11.01 8.20
CA TRP A 187 30.59 -11.85 8.46
C TRP A 187 30.59 -12.33 9.90
N HIS A 188 30.72 -13.64 10.10
CA HIS A 188 30.84 -14.27 11.40
C HIS A 188 29.75 -13.80 12.38
N GLU A 189 30.13 -13.42 13.60
CA GLU A 189 29.22 -12.91 14.62
C GLU A 189 28.79 -11.46 14.38
N ARG A 190 29.50 -10.70 13.55
CA ARG A 190 29.14 -9.37 13.02
C ARG A 190 30.27 -8.77 12.19
N ASP A 191 29.92 -8.08 11.11
CA ASP A 191 30.64 -6.91 10.61
C ASP A 191 29.76 -5.65 10.76
N ILE A 192 30.25 -4.46 10.38
CA ILE A 192 29.53 -3.20 10.62
C ILE A 192 28.83 -2.67 9.34
N SER A 193 28.84 -3.41 8.24
CA SER A 193 28.28 -2.97 6.95
C SER A 193 26.81 -2.57 7.05
N HIS A 194 25.98 -3.34 7.77
CA HIS A 194 24.57 -3.07 7.99
C HIS A 194 24.31 -1.73 8.72
N SER A 195 25.20 -1.31 9.60
CA SER A 195 24.96 -0.17 10.50
C SER A 195 24.80 1.15 9.76
N SER A 196 25.63 1.42 8.75
CA SER A 196 25.53 2.63 7.92
C SER A 196 24.24 2.65 7.10
N VAL A 197 23.81 1.49 6.62
CA VAL A 197 22.56 1.32 5.85
C VAL A 197 21.34 1.55 6.74
N GLU A 198 21.27 0.90 7.89
CA GLU A 198 20.12 0.97 8.80
C GLU A 198 19.88 2.36 9.39
N ARG A 199 20.94 3.17 9.54
CA ARG A 199 20.83 4.58 9.97
C ARG A 199 20.02 5.44 9.00
N VAL A 200 20.01 5.06 7.73
CA VAL A 200 19.24 5.75 6.67
C VAL A 200 17.89 5.08 6.50
N ILE A 201 17.87 3.78 6.17
CA ILE A 201 16.64 3.11 5.75
C ILE A 201 15.58 3.02 6.86
N ALA A 202 15.99 2.89 8.14
CA ALA A 202 15.06 2.71 9.24
C ALA A 202 14.18 3.96 9.47
N PRO A 203 14.73 5.16 9.70
CA PRO A 203 13.93 6.36 9.83
C PRO A 203 13.22 6.71 8.51
N ASP A 204 13.92 6.66 7.38
CA ASP A 204 13.38 7.15 6.11
C ASP A 204 12.22 6.31 5.60
N ALA A 205 12.31 4.97 5.66
CA ALA A 205 11.21 4.11 5.23
C ALA A 205 9.95 4.32 6.07
N THR A 206 10.11 4.46 7.39
CA THR A 206 8.97 4.63 8.31
C THR A 206 8.33 6.00 8.18
N LEU A 207 9.11 7.07 8.11
CA LEU A 207 8.63 8.44 7.95
C LEU A 207 7.97 8.64 6.57
N ALA A 208 8.61 8.16 5.51
CA ALA A 208 8.07 8.27 4.15
C ALA A 208 6.74 7.52 3.99
N LEU A 209 6.64 6.32 4.56
CA LEU A 209 5.41 5.54 4.47
C LEU A 209 4.29 6.11 5.35
N ASP A 210 4.59 6.62 6.56
CA ASP A 210 3.61 7.31 7.41
C ASP A 210 3.03 8.54 6.70
N PHE A 211 3.89 9.33 6.09
CA PHE A 211 3.48 10.47 5.27
C PHE A 211 2.61 10.05 4.06
N ALA A 212 2.98 8.96 3.35
CA ALA A 212 2.21 8.45 2.22
C ALA A 212 0.81 7.96 2.64
N LEU A 213 0.72 7.25 3.76
CA LEU A 213 -0.55 6.79 4.34
C LEU A 213 -1.46 7.97 4.71
N ALA A 214 -0.92 8.98 5.40
CA ALA A 214 -1.67 10.17 5.79
C ALA A 214 -2.16 10.95 4.57
N ARG A 215 -1.30 11.12 3.55
CA ARG A 215 -1.64 11.79 2.30
C ARG A 215 -2.72 11.04 1.51
N LEU A 216 -2.55 9.74 1.32
CA LEU A 216 -3.51 8.92 0.59
C LEU A 216 -4.87 8.84 1.32
N ALA A 217 -4.86 8.78 2.65
CA ALA A 217 -6.09 8.84 3.43
C ALA A 217 -6.85 10.14 3.18
N GLY A 218 -6.17 11.29 3.23
CA GLY A 218 -6.78 12.58 2.92
C GLY A 218 -7.31 12.67 1.48
N VAL A 219 -6.60 12.12 0.51
CA VAL A 219 -7.08 12.04 -0.88
C VAL A 219 -8.37 11.22 -0.98
N VAL A 220 -8.45 10.07 -0.30
CA VAL A 220 -9.62 9.19 -0.35
C VAL A 220 -10.80 9.79 0.44
N GLU A 221 -10.54 10.45 1.57
CA GLU A 221 -11.57 11.13 2.37
C GLU A 221 -12.32 12.19 1.56
N GLU A 222 -11.59 12.97 0.75
CA GLU A 222 -12.10 14.11 -0.02
C GLU A 222 -12.19 13.84 -1.53
N LEU A 223 -12.19 12.57 -1.95
CA LEU A 223 -12.18 12.19 -3.36
C LEU A 223 -13.39 12.76 -4.10
N ASP A 224 -13.15 13.51 -5.17
CA ASP A 224 -14.17 14.02 -6.09
C ASP A 224 -14.64 12.90 -7.02
N VAL A 225 -15.69 12.17 -6.61
CA VAL A 225 -16.29 11.09 -7.40
C VAL A 225 -17.38 11.65 -8.29
N ARG A 226 -17.40 11.26 -9.57
CA ARG A 226 -18.28 11.81 -10.61
C ARG A 226 -19.19 10.75 -11.23
N PRO A 227 -20.32 10.40 -10.58
CA PRO A 227 -21.23 9.35 -11.06
C PRO A 227 -21.77 9.60 -12.48
N ALA A 228 -22.00 10.86 -12.85
CA ALA A 228 -22.46 11.20 -14.19
C ALA A 228 -21.43 10.83 -15.29
N ALA A 229 -20.14 11.08 -15.04
CA ALA A 229 -19.07 10.68 -15.95
C ALA A 229 -18.94 9.13 -16.02
N MET A 230 -19.09 8.45 -14.89
CA MET A 230 -19.12 6.98 -14.85
C MET A 230 -20.27 6.42 -15.71
N ALA A 231 -21.46 6.96 -15.59
CA ALA A 231 -22.62 6.57 -16.40
C ALA A 231 -22.41 6.83 -17.90
N THR A 232 -21.82 7.99 -18.25
CA THR A 232 -21.48 8.31 -19.64
C THR A 232 -20.48 7.31 -20.22
N ASN A 233 -19.42 7.00 -19.48
CA ASN A 233 -18.42 6.02 -19.93
C ASN A 233 -18.99 4.61 -20.03
N LEU A 234 -19.88 4.22 -19.12
CA LEU A 234 -20.56 2.92 -19.15
C LEU A 234 -21.37 2.73 -20.45
N SER A 235 -22.02 3.79 -20.93
CA SER A 235 -22.85 3.75 -22.14
C SER A 235 -22.09 4.02 -23.45
N ARG A 236 -20.80 4.37 -23.38
CA ARG A 236 -19.99 4.80 -24.53
C ARG A 236 -19.96 3.82 -25.72
N LEU A 237 -20.02 2.53 -25.44
CA LEU A 237 -19.98 1.47 -26.47
C LEU A 237 -21.38 0.97 -26.87
N GLY A 238 -22.46 1.70 -26.56
CA GLY A 238 -23.81 1.42 -27.05
C GLY A 238 -24.33 0.01 -26.77
N GLY A 239 -23.95 -0.58 -25.63
CA GLY A 239 -24.40 -1.92 -25.24
C GLY A 239 -23.46 -3.07 -25.63
N ALA A 240 -22.37 -2.83 -26.37
CA ALA A 240 -21.37 -3.87 -26.69
C ALA A 240 -20.74 -4.52 -25.44
N ILE A 241 -20.78 -3.84 -24.30
CA ILE A 241 -20.35 -4.39 -22.99
C ILE A 241 -21.18 -5.60 -22.52
N PHE A 242 -22.35 -5.84 -23.12
CA PHE A 242 -23.20 -7.00 -22.83
C PHE A 242 -23.03 -8.14 -23.83
N SER A 243 -22.08 -8.03 -24.78
CA SER A 243 -21.86 -9.02 -25.84
C SER A 243 -21.62 -10.44 -25.32
N GLU A 244 -20.87 -10.60 -24.21
CA GLU A 244 -20.67 -11.91 -23.59
C GLU A 244 -21.99 -12.51 -23.09
N GLN A 245 -22.84 -11.72 -22.44
CA GLN A 245 -24.15 -12.20 -21.95
C GLN A 245 -25.04 -12.63 -23.09
N VAL A 246 -25.03 -11.89 -24.21
CA VAL A 246 -25.77 -12.23 -25.43
C VAL A 246 -25.23 -13.51 -26.03
N LEU A 247 -23.90 -13.63 -26.19
CA LEU A 247 -23.25 -14.84 -26.68
C LEU A 247 -23.60 -16.06 -25.85
N LEU A 248 -23.48 -15.97 -24.53
CA LEU A 248 -23.84 -17.07 -23.63
C LEU A 248 -25.30 -17.45 -23.70
N ALA A 249 -26.20 -16.48 -23.86
CA ALA A 249 -27.64 -16.73 -24.05
C ALA A 249 -27.90 -17.47 -25.36
N LEU A 250 -27.24 -17.13 -26.44
CA LEU A 250 -27.32 -17.78 -27.75
C LEU A 250 -26.78 -19.22 -27.69
N VAL A 251 -25.64 -19.43 -27.10
CA VAL A 251 -25.03 -20.76 -26.88
C VAL A 251 -25.96 -21.68 -26.08
N ARG A 252 -26.60 -21.16 -25.02
CA ARG A 252 -27.60 -21.92 -24.25
C ARG A 252 -28.82 -22.30 -25.07
N LYS A 253 -29.11 -21.59 -26.15
CA LYS A 253 -30.17 -21.90 -27.11
C LYS A 253 -29.72 -22.79 -28.27
N GLY A 254 -28.48 -23.31 -28.24
CA GLY A 254 -27.94 -24.22 -29.25
C GLY A 254 -27.28 -23.56 -30.44
N VAL A 255 -27.05 -22.25 -30.42
CA VAL A 255 -26.28 -21.56 -31.47
C VAL A 255 -24.79 -21.84 -31.23
N ALA A 256 -24.06 -22.21 -32.30
CA ALA A 256 -22.61 -22.43 -32.19
C ALA A 256 -21.87 -21.13 -31.84
N ARG A 257 -20.83 -21.23 -31.02
CA ARG A 257 -20.07 -20.07 -30.52
C ARG A 257 -19.43 -19.21 -31.60
N ASP A 258 -19.12 -19.82 -32.73
CA ASP A 258 -18.40 -19.22 -33.87
C ASP A 258 -19.35 -18.67 -34.95
N GLN A 259 -20.65 -18.67 -34.70
CA GLN A 259 -21.69 -18.05 -35.51
C GLN A 259 -22.16 -16.74 -34.85
#